data_1f22a653248b99850e0e37f79d09ef59
#
_entry.id   1f22a653248b99850e0e37f79d09ef59
#
_cell.length_a   1.000
_cell.length_b   1.000
_cell.length_c   1.000
_cell.angle_alpha   90.00
_cell.angle_beta   90.00
_cell.angle_gamma   90.00
#
_symmetry.space_group_name_H-M   'P 1'
#
loop_
_entity.id
_entity.type
_entity.pdbx_description
1 polymer ?
#
loop_
_entity_poly.entity_id
_entity_poly.type
_entity_poly.pdbx_seq_one_letter_code
_entity_poly.pdbx_strand_id
1 'polypeptide(L)'
;YNWGAGAKYKLSKRNVIQFDYSGNNYASRYKYLIENSGYLPGQYALTKLQKFHDAELKGIFGFTTNSTTVFGADYRCEVLRRPDSDLDKSVYTASAYGQHEVKLWNHLTGVAGVRYDHHEQTGGRFTPKVAAMYNIGNFNVRATYAAGFRAPGIDELYYHMFKKTMGTRATISLGDENLDPERSNYYSINMEYRTSRFSASVTGYLNYVKNMVTSKSTKFDDLPEAEQNRLREEFPEIGDLSSTKNLSVKNYFNFEKATVKGFEVNLNGNLFPGFTLAGNYTYAYGRGLNEGGEWQNIERSIRHTATITGNYTHSWSDYTLNLNLNGRLQSKVYYPGDADGNAPGYGIWNLNTRHTFDGFRNFVIEPGIGIDNIFNKKDNRPLNKNFALYSPGRSVVISLALRLK
;
A
#
# COMPACT_ATOMS: atom_id res chain seq x y z
N TYR A 1 -17.74 -0.73 -7.94
CA TYR A 1 -18.36 -2.00 -7.54
C TYR A 1 -17.31 -3.08 -7.47
N ASN A 2 -17.40 -3.94 -6.44
CA ASN A 2 -16.55 -5.12 -6.29
C ASN A 2 -17.47 -6.33 -6.26
N TRP A 3 -17.05 -7.42 -6.86
CA TRP A 3 -17.73 -8.71 -6.81
C TRP A 3 -16.72 -9.84 -6.80
N GLY A 4 -17.12 -10.98 -6.30
CA GLY A 4 -16.30 -12.17 -6.28
C GLY A 4 -17.15 -13.41 -6.10
N ALA A 5 -16.67 -14.50 -6.66
CA ALA A 5 -17.22 -15.81 -6.48
C ALA A 5 -16.08 -16.82 -6.35
N GLY A 6 -16.26 -17.81 -5.50
CA GLY A 6 -15.26 -18.85 -5.30
C GLY A 6 -15.90 -20.20 -5.04
N ALA A 7 -15.22 -21.24 -5.45
CA ALA A 7 -15.60 -22.62 -5.19
C ALA A 7 -14.42 -23.39 -4.63
N LYS A 8 -14.67 -24.19 -3.60
CA LYS A 8 -13.66 -25.00 -2.95
C LYS A 8 -14.15 -26.45 -2.90
N TYR A 9 -13.42 -27.31 -3.57
CA TYR A 9 -13.69 -28.74 -3.58
C TYR A 9 -12.66 -29.51 -2.78
N LYS A 10 -13.09 -30.21 -1.74
CA LYS A 10 -12.25 -31.05 -0.88
C LYS A 10 -12.17 -32.46 -1.47
N LEU A 11 -11.05 -32.81 -2.08
CA LEU A 11 -10.76 -34.18 -2.57
C LEU A 11 -10.53 -35.13 -1.39
N SER A 12 -9.91 -34.63 -0.32
CA SER A 12 -9.65 -35.38 0.92
C SER A 12 -9.47 -34.40 2.08
N LYS A 13 -9.14 -34.94 3.28
CA LYS A 13 -8.81 -34.09 4.46
C LYS A 13 -7.62 -33.13 4.21
N ARG A 14 -6.73 -33.46 3.25
CA ARG A 14 -5.49 -32.71 2.96
C ARG A 14 -5.41 -32.14 1.55
N ASN A 15 -6.32 -32.56 0.67
CA ASN A 15 -6.27 -32.20 -0.74
C ASN A 15 -7.48 -31.36 -1.11
N VAL A 16 -7.21 -30.20 -1.68
CA VAL A 16 -8.23 -29.21 -2.01
C VAL A 16 -7.93 -28.62 -3.37
N ILE A 17 -8.96 -28.45 -4.19
CA ILE A 17 -8.93 -27.61 -5.39
C ILE A 17 -9.81 -26.41 -5.09
N GLN A 18 -9.32 -25.22 -5.44
CA GLN A 18 -10.03 -23.96 -5.22
C GLN A 18 -9.98 -23.14 -6.50
N PHE A 19 -11.13 -22.60 -6.86
CA PHE A 19 -11.27 -21.60 -7.91
C PHE A 19 -11.78 -20.31 -7.27
N ASP A 20 -11.13 -19.20 -7.55
CA ASP A 20 -11.52 -17.87 -7.11
C ASP A 20 -11.59 -16.95 -8.33
N TYR A 21 -12.66 -16.18 -8.41
CA TYR A 21 -12.82 -15.11 -9.37
C TYR A 21 -13.18 -13.83 -8.63
N SER A 22 -12.51 -12.75 -8.97
CA SER A 22 -12.82 -11.42 -8.45
C SER A 22 -12.83 -10.37 -9.56
N GLY A 23 -13.68 -9.38 -9.39
CA GLY A 23 -13.77 -8.25 -10.30
C GLY A 23 -13.96 -6.95 -9.54
N ASN A 24 -13.42 -5.89 -10.11
CA ASN A 24 -13.55 -4.52 -9.62
C ASN A 24 -13.93 -3.61 -10.79
N ASN A 25 -14.84 -2.69 -10.56
CA ASN A 25 -15.17 -1.60 -11.48
C ASN A 25 -15.19 -0.28 -10.71
N TYR A 26 -14.18 0.53 -10.95
CA TYR A 26 -14.06 1.87 -10.39
C TYR A 26 -14.32 2.90 -11.49
N ALA A 27 -15.28 3.81 -11.24
CA ALA A 27 -15.57 4.93 -12.12
C ALA A 27 -15.48 6.24 -11.34
N SER A 28 -14.69 7.16 -11.84
CA SER A 28 -14.61 8.55 -11.36
C SER A 28 -15.34 9.47 -12.32
N ARG A 29 -16.16 10.35 -11.78
CA ARG A 29 -16.92 11.33 -12.55
C ARG A 29 -16.81 12.70 -11.90
N TYR A 30 -16.65 13.74 -12.71
CA TYR A 30 -16.82 15.11 -12.27
C TYR A 30 -18.27 15.55 -12.48
N LYS A 31 -18.82 16.24 -11.48
CA LYS A 31 -20.06 16.96 -11.60
C LYS A 31 -19.75 18.42 -11.88
N TYR A 32 -20.21 18.93 -12.99
CA TYR A 32 -20.06 20.33 -13.32
C TYR A 32 -21.11 21.16 -12.56
N LEU A 33 -20.65 22.17 -11.83
CA LEU A 33 -21.52 23.10 -11.10
C LEU A 33 -21.79 24.38 -11.91
N ILE A 34 -20.94 24.65 -12.89
CA ILE A 34 -21.03 25.74 -13.86
C ILE A 34 -20.80 25.16 -15.24
N GLU A 35 -21.26 25.83 -16.28
CA GLU A 35 -20.97 25.43 -17.67
C GLU A 35 -19.45 25.44 -17.91
N ASN A 36 -18.92 24.34 -18.43
CA ASN A 36 -17.50 24.20 -18.75
C ASN A 36 -17.30 23.07 -19.77
N SER A 37 -16.47 23.33 -20.80
CA SER A 37 -16.04 22.33 -21.81
C SER A 37 -17.24 21.58 -22.44
N GLY A 38 -18.35 22.27 -22.72
CA GLY A 38 -19.57 21.69 -23.31
C GLY A 38 -20.47 20.93 -22.32
N TYR A 39 -20.14 20.88 -21.04
CA TYR A 39 -21.01 20.31 -20.00
C TYR A 39 -21.83 21.40 -19.31
N LEU A 40 -23.14 21.19 -19.19
CA LEU A 40 -24.05 22.07 -18.47
C LEU A 40 -23.99 21.84 -16.95
N PRO A 41 -24.39 22.84 -16.15
CA PRO A 41 -24.50 22.67 -14.69
C PRO A 41 -25.36 21.45 -14.31
N GLY A 42 -24.83 20.62 -13.41
CA GLY A 42 -25.46 19.37 -12.96
C GLY A 42 -25.09 18.12 -13.76
N GLN A 43 -24.49 18.26 -14.95
CA GLN A 43 -24.02 17.11 -15.74
C GLN A 43 -22.78 16.47 -15.15
N TYR A 44 -22.59 15.18 -15.48
CA TYR A 44 -21.43 14.37 -15.07
C TYR A 44 -20.60 13.98 -16.27
N ALA A 45 -19.30 14.21 -16.20
CA ALA A 45 -18.31 13.67 -17.13
C ALA A 45 -17.58 12.50 -16.51
N LEU A 46 -17.45 11.39 -17.24
CA LEU A 46 -16.59 10.28 -16.86
C LEU A 46 -15.14 10.70 -17.06
N THR A 47 -14.34 10.70 -16.00
CA THR A 47 -12.91 11.05 -16.05
C THR A 47 -12.00 9.84 -16.02
N LYS A 48 -12.44 8.75 -15.36
CA LYS A 48 -11.68 7.51 -15.25
C LYS A 48 -12.61 6.34 -15.09
N LEU A 49 -12.39 5.29 -15.87
CA LEU A 49 -12.95 3.96 -15.66
C LEU A 49 -11.81 2.98 -15.56
N GLN A 50 -11.75 2.24 -14.47
CA GLN A 50 -10.76 1.20 -14.25
C GLN A 50 -11.46 -0.10 -13.89
N LYS A 51 -11.12 -1.20 -14.57
CA LYS A 51 -11.66 -2.51 -14.30
C LYS A 51 -10.52 -3.49 -14.07
N PHE A 52 -10.72 -4.38 -13.12
CA PHE A 52 -9.86 -5.53 -12.87
C PHE A 52 -10.71 -6.79 -12.91
N HIS A 53 -10.18 -7.81 -13.54
CA HIS A 53 -10.71 -9.16 -13.52
C HIS A 53 -9.55 -10.08 -13.17
N ASP A 54 -9.74 -10.91 -12.17
CA ASP A 54 -8.72 -11.84 -11.68
C ASP A 54 -9.39 -13.22 -11.47
N ALA A 55 -8.83 -14.24 -12.08
CA ALA A 55 -9.30 -15.61 -11.96
C ALA A 55 -8.14 -16.52 -11.57
N GLU A 56 -8.23 -17.23 -10.46
CA GLU A 56 -7.22 -18.15 -9.95
C GLU A 56 -7.79 -19.57 -9.83
N LEU A 57 -7.06 -20.55 -10.33
CA LEU A 57 -7.26 -21.97 -10.05
C LEU A 57 -6.06 -22.49 -9.26
N LYS A 58 -6.30 -23.03 -8.07
CA LYS A 58 -5.28 -23.46 -7.14
C LYS A 58 -5.54 -24.84 -6.58
N GLY A 59 -4.51 -25.68 -6.55
CA GLY A 59 -4.49 -26.96 -5.87
C GLY A 59 -3.60 -26.95 -4.64
N ILE A 60 -4.08 -27.48 -3.53
CA ILE A 60 -3.33 -27.67 -2.27
C ILE A 60 -3.32 -29.18 -2.00
N PHE A 61 -2.13 -29.76 -1.91
CA PHE A 61 -1.96 -31.21 -1.76
C PHE A 61 -1.00 -31.53 -0.62
N GLY A 62 -1.51 -32.21 0.37
CA GLY A 62 -0.73 -32.76 1.47
C GLY A 62 -0.32 -34.19 1.16
N PHE A 63 0.80 -34.40 0.45
CA PHE A 63 1.29 -35.72 0.08
C PHE A 63 1.68 -36.58 1.29
N THR A 64 2.21 -35.91 2.33
CA THR A 64 2.54 -36.54 3.61
C THR A 64 2.00 -35.70 4.77
N THR A 65 2.15 -36.21 6.01
CA THR A 65 1.82 -35.42 7.21
C THR A 65 2.71 -34.18 7.37
N ASN A 66 3.89 -34.22 6.75
CA ASN A 66 4.96 -33.25 6.95
C ASN A 66 5.22 -32.40 5.70
N SER A 67 4.45 -32.60 4.61
CA SER A 67 4.66 -31.81 3.39
C SER A 67 3.36 -31.35 2.77
N THR A 68 3.39 -30.14 2.22
CA THR A 68 2.28 -29.54 1.48
C THR A 68 2.81 -28.91 0.21
N THR A 69 2.18 -29.23 -0.91
CA THR A 69 2.45 -28.62 -2.21
C THR A 69 1.25 -27.77 -2.60
N VAL A 70 1.53 -26.58 -3.05
CA VAL A 70 0.54 -25.67 -3.66
C VAL A 70 0.99 -25.40 -5.09
N PHE A 71 0.10 -25.54 -6.05
CA PHE A 71 0.32 -25.08 -7.42
C PHE A 71 -0.96 -24.46 -7.96
N GLY A 72 -0.81 -23.57 -8.89
CA GLY A 72 -1.93 -22.87 -9.47
C GLY A 72 -1.55 -22.09 -10.71
N ALA A 73 -2.58 -21.56 -11.33
CA ALA A 73 -2.49 -20.61 -12.42
C ALA A 73 -3.48 -19.49 -12.17
N ASP A 74 -3.10 -18.27 -12.54
CA ASP A 74 -4.01 -17.13 -12.51
C ASP A 74 -3.93 -16.34 -13.81
N TYR A 75 -5.04 -15.68 -14.10
CA TYR A 75 -5.19 -14.76 -15.21
C TYR A 75 -5.80 -13.47 -14.72
N ARG A 76 -5.09 -12.37 -14.92
CA ARG A 76 -5.52 -11.02 -14.58
C ARG A 76 -5.68 -10.20 -15.85
N CYS A 77 -6.77 -9.45 -15.95
CA CYS A 77 -7.00 -8.46 -16.99
C CYS A 77 -7.27 -7.10 -16.33
N GLU A 78 -6.56 -6.08 -16.77
CA GLU A 78 -6.71 -4.69 -16.34
C GLU A 78 -7.15 -3.84 -17.52
N VAL A 79 -8.16 -3.00 -17.29
CA VAL A 79 -8.66 -2.04 -18.28
C VAL A 79 -8.59 -0.64 -17.66
N LEU A 80 -7.98 0.28 -18.36
CA LEU A 80 -7.98 1.70 -18.02
C LEU A 80 -8.51 2.53 -19.18
N ARG A 81 -9.64 3.22 -18.92
CA ARG A 81 -10.23 4.15 -19.87
C ARG A 81 -10.27 5.54 -19.26
N ARG A 82 -9.77 6.50 -20.00
CA ARG A 82 -9.76 7.92 -19.64
C ARG A 82 -10.20 8.78 -20.84
N PRO A 83 -11.49 9.12 -20.93
CA PRO A 83 -12.00 9.93 -22.03
C PRO A 83 -11.37 11.33 -22.12
N ASP A 84 -10.88 11.86 -20.97
CA ASP A 84 -10.22 13.17 -20.90
C ASP A 84 -8.80 13.18 -21.52
N SER A 85 -8.26 12.03 -21.90
CA SER A 85 -6.94 11.88 -22.54
C SER A 85 -6.93 10.88 -23.68
N ASP A 86 -8.09 10.52 -24.22
CA ASP A 86 -8.29 9.52 -25.27
C ASP A 86 -7.59 8.18 -25.01
N LEU A 87 -7.42 7.84 -23.73
CA LEU A 87 -6.80 6.59 -23.30
C LEU A 87 -7.85 5.51 -23.12
N ASP A 88 -7.76 4.44 -23.92
CA ASP A 88 -8.57 3.22 -23.76
C ASP A 88 -7.64 2.01 -24.00
N LYS A 89 -7.10 1.46 -22.93
CA LYS A 89 -6.12 0.36 -22.97
C LYS A 89 -6.52 -0.75 -22.02
N SER A 90 -6.21 -1.96 -22.45
CA SER A 90 -6.28 -3.16 -21.62
C SER A 90 -4.96 -3.89 -21.66
N VAL A 91 -4.59 -4.55 -20.57
CA VAL A 91 -3.41 -5.42 -20.49
C VAL A 91 -3.78 -6.67 -19.69
N TYR A 92 -3.14 -7.79 -20.02
CA TYR A 92 -3.30 -9.00 -19.24
C TYR A 92 -1.97 -9.52 -18.67
N THR A 93 -2.10 -10.29 -17.60
CA THR A 93 -1.02 -11.09 -17.03
C THR A 93 -1.53 -12.52 -16.83
N ALA A 94 -0.85 -13.49 -17.41
CA ALA A 94 -1.11 -14.91 -17.20
C ALA A 94 0.04 -15.49 -16.38
N SER A 95 -0.26 -16.28 -15.36
CA SER A 95 0.75 -16.80 -14.46
C SER A 95 0.53 -18.26 -14.09
N ALA A 96 1.63 -18.95 -13.81
CA ALA A 96 1.62 -20.29 -13.22
C ALA A 96 2.65 -20.37 -12.10
N TYR A 97 2.32 -21.06 -11.02
CA TYR A 97 3.21 -21.15 -9.87
C TYR A 97 3.13 -22.51 -9.19
N GLY A 98 4.23 -22.84 -8.50
CA GLY A 98 4.30 -23.99 -7.61
C GLY A 98 5.16 -23.69 -6.39
N GLN A 99 4.75 -24.19 -5.23
CA GLN A 99 5.47 -24.08 -3.97
C GLN A 99 5.36 -25.39 -3.20
N HIS A 100 6.44 -25.83 -2.63
CA HIS A 100 6.49 -26.98 -1.72
C HIS A 100 6.99 -26.56 -0.35
N GLU A 101 6.25 -26.94 0.68
CA GLU A 101 6.63 -26.81 2.08
C GLU A 101 6.89 -28.20 2.65
N VAL A 102 7.99 -28.34 3.38
CA VAL A 102 8.34 -29.59 4.04
C VAL A 102 8.84 -29.34 5.45
N LYS A 103 8.35 -30.09 6.41
CA LYS A 103 8.87 -30.14 7.78
C LYS A 103 9.95 -31.21 7.84
N LEU A 104 11.20 -30.75 7.92
CA LEU A 104 12.38 -31.56 8.07
C LEU A 104 12.66 -31.65 9.57
N TRP A 105 12.64 -32.86 10.13
CA TRP A 105 12.72 -33.06 11.58
C TRP A 105 11.65 -32.26 12.36
N ASN A 106 11.72 -32.27 13.66
CA ASN A 106 10.70 -31.59 14.48
C ASN A 106 10.87 -30.05 14.55
N HIS A 107 12.01 -29.56 14.06
CA HIS A 107 12.42 -28.18 14.30
C HIS A 107 12.64 -27.33 13.04
N LEU A 108 12.80 -27.95 11.89
CA LEU A 108 13.11 -27.27 10.64
C LEU A 108 11.94 -27.38 9.65
N THR A 109 11.48 -26.23 9.16
CA THR A 109 10.53 -26.15 8.03
C THR A 109 11.20 -25.44 6.87
N GLY A 110 11.21 -26.08 5.70
CA GLY A 110 11.70 -25.52 4.45
C GLY A 110 10.56 -25.21 3.49
N VAL A 111 10.69 -24.13 2.74
CA VAL A 111 9.77 -23.75 1.66
C VAL A 111 10.59 -23.41 0.43
N ALA A 112 10.22 -23.98 -0.72
CA ALA A 112 10.76 -23.60 -2.02
C ALA A 112 9.61 -23.44 -3.01
N GLY A 113 9.67 -22.41 -3.84
CA GLY A 113 8.64 -22.14 -4.84
C GLY A 113 9.19 -21.34 -6.01
N VAL A 114 8.44 -21.39 -7.11
CA VAL A 114 8.71 -20.61 -8.31
C VAL A 114 7.37 -20.19 -8.91
N ARG A 115 7.34 -19.00 -9.46
CA ARG A 115 6.24 -18.46 -10.24
C ARG A 115 6.77 -17.97 -11.58
N TYR A 116 6.03 -18.20 -12.62
CA TYR A 116 6.22 -17.64 -13.95
C TYR A 116 5.05 -16.71 -14.24
N ASP A 117 5.35 -15.46 -14.55
CA ASP A 117 4.39 -14.45 -14.97
C ASP A 117 4.67 -14.09 -16.43
N HIS A 118 3.64 -14.04 -17.26
CA HIS A 118 3.69 -13.51 -18.61
C HIS A 118 2.77 -12.29 -18.69
N HIS A 119 3.36 -11.10 -18.77
CA HIS A 119 2.65 -9.86 -18.97
C HIS A 119 2.67 -9.50 -20.46
N GLU A 120 1.53 -9.10 -21.00
CA GLU A 120 1.33 -8.83 -22.42
C GLU A 120 2.42 -7.98 -23.05
N GLN A 121 2.90 -6.95 -22.36
CA GLN A 121 3.85 -5.99 -22.90
C GLN A 121 5.30 -6.24 -22.51
N THR A 122 5.54 -6.72 -21.31
CA THR A 122 6.90 -6.88 -20.79
C THR A 122 7.41 -8.32 -20.84
N GLY A 123 6.59 -9.26 -21.36
CA GLY A 123 6.94 -10.65 -21.55
C GLY A 123 7.02 -11.47 -20.26
N GLY A 124 7.70 -12.60 -20.33
CA GLY A 124 7.74 -13.60 -19.27
C GLY A 124 8.85 -13.41 -18.26
N ARG A 125 8.57 -13.77 -16.98
CA ARG A 125 9.55 -13.70 -15.88
C ARG A 125 9.35 -14.84 -14.89
N PHE A 126 10.47 -15.38 -14.39
CA PHE A 126 10.51 -16.31 -13.27
C PHE A 126 10.87 -15.60 -11.99
N THR A 127 10.13 -15.88 -10.92
CA THR A 127 10.34 -15.35 -9.57
C THR A 127 10.44 -16.49 -8.56
N PRO A 128 11.67 -16.97 -8.25
CA PRO A 128 11.89 -17.99 -7.24
C PRO A 128 11.77 -17.42 -5.82
N LYS A 129 11.39 -18.31 -4.89
CA LYS A 129 11.37 -18.07 -3.44
C LYS A 129 11.91 -19.27 -2.70
N VAL A 130 12.75 -19.03 -1.70
CA VAL A 130 13.22 -20.03 -0.74
C VAL A 130 13.14 -19.46 0.66
N ALA A 131 12.64 -20.25 1.60
CA ALA A 131 12.64 -19.88 3.01
C ALA A 131 12.92 -21.10 3.89
N ALA A 132 13.55 -20.86 5.03
CA ALA A 132 13.75 -21.87 6.07
C ALA A 132 13.38 -21.26 7.42
N MET A 133 12.73 -22.05 8.27
CA MET A 133 12.40 -21.67 9.64
C MET A 133 12.87 -22.75 10.60
N TYR A 134 13.64 -22.35 11.60
CA TYR A 134 14.11 -23.22 12.67
C TYR A 134 13.47 -22.82 14.00
N ASN A 135 12.90 -23.80 14.70
CA ASN A 135 12.22 -23.62 15.96
C ASN A 135 13.07 -24.17 17.12
N ILE A 136 13.36 -23.34 18.14
CA ILE A 136 14.13 -23.71 19.32
C ILE A 136 13.33 -23.29 20.56
N GLY A 137 12.55 -24.20 21.11
CA GLY A 137 11.67 -23.87 22.24
C GLY A 137 10.71 -22.73 21.90
N ASN A 138 10.87 -21.60 22.58
CA ASN A 138 10.07 -20.39 22.36
C ASN A 138 10.60 -19.48 21.26
N PHE A 139 11.74 -19.81 20.66
CA PHE A 139 12.36 -19.02 19.60
C PHE A 139 12.08 -19.63 18.22
N ASN A 140 11.80 -18.75 17.27
CA ASN A 140 11.70 -19.05 15.84
C ASN A 140 12.69 -18.17 15.09
N VAL A 141 13.53 -18.76 14.27
CA VAL A 141 14.41 -18.02 13.36
C VAL A 141 14.03 -18.39 11.94
N ARG A 142 13.73 -17.38 11.11
CA ARG A 142 13.36 -17.56 9.71
C ARG A 142 14.31 -16.77 8.83
N ALA A 143 14.82 -17.40 7.78
CA ALA A 143 15.53 -16.75 6.69
C ALA A 143 14.71 -16.90 5.40
N THR A 144 14.66 -15.83 4.60
CA THR A 144 13.89 -15.81 3.35
C THR A 144 14.70 -15.12 2.25
N TYR A 145 14.69 -15.73 1.08
CA TYR A 145 15.03 -15.11 -0.20
C TYR A 145 13.80 -15.18 -1.12
N ALA A 146 13.49 -14.07 -1.80
CA ALA A 146 12.44 -14.04 -2.81
C ALA A 146 12.83 -13.06 -3.93
N ALA A 147 12.70 -13.52 -5.17
CA ALA A 147 12.71 -12.62 -6.32
C ALA A 147 11.32 -12.03 -6.52
N GLY A 148 11.26 -10.80 -7.02
CA GLY A 148 10.01 -10.09 -7.32
C GLY A 148 10.03 -9.48 -8.71
N PHE A 149 8.85 -9.27 -9.26
CA PHE A 149 8.60 -8.69 -10.57
C PHE A 149 7.39 -7.75 -10.47
N ARG A 150 7.46 -6.57 -11.12
CA ARG A 150 6.34 -5.66 -11.32
C ARG A 150 6.37 -5.11 -12.75
N ALA A 151 5.35 -5.39 -13.53
CA ALA A 151 5.18 -4.72 -14.81
C ALA A 151 4.79 -3.25 -14.57
N PRO A 152 5.17 -2.31 -15.46
CA PRO A 152 4.66 -0.96 -15.44
C PRO A 152 3.14 -0.94 -15.57
N GLY A 153 2.48 -0.02 -14.88
CA GLY A 153 1.03 0.17 -14.99
C GLY A 153 0.63 0.84 -16.32
N ILE A 154 -0.64 0.67 -16.72
CA ILE A 154 -1.17 1.27 -17.95
C ILE A 154 -0.97 2.80 -17.94
N ASP A 155 -1.12 3.42 -16.79
CA ASP A 155 -0.91 4.86 -16.62
C ASP A 155 0.57 5.26 -16.70
N GLU A 156 1.49 4.41 -16.24
CA GLU A 156 2.93 4.64 -16.35
C GLU A 156 3.40 4.54 -17.82
N LEU A 157 2.78 3.66 -18.62
CA LEU A 157 3.11 3.42 -20.01
C LEU A 157 2.46 4.44 -20.99
N TYR A 158 1.19 4.76 -20.75
CA TYR A 158 0.37 5.38 -21.80
C TYR A 158 -0.25 6.72 -21.43
N TYR A 159 0.05 7.32 -20.27
CA TYR A 159 -0.48 8.65 -20.00
C TYR A 159 0.05 9.66 -21.04
N HIS A 160 -0.90 10.35 -21.67
CA HIS A 160 -0.68 11.51 -22.51
C HIS A 160 -1.79 12.51 -22.19
N MET A 161 -1.60 13.30 -21.12
CA MET A 161 -2.70 14.03 -20.52
C MET A 161 -2.28 15.41 -20.03
N PHE A 162 -3.05 16.43 -20.45
CA PHE A 162 -3.06 17.74 -19.84
C PHE A 162 -4.18 17.83 -18.81
N LYS A 163 -3.87 18.26 -17.62
CA LYS A 163 -4.83 18.45 -16.53
C LYS A 163 -4.69 19.83 -15.90
N LYS A 164 -5.71 20.67 -16.04
CA LYS A 164 -5.86 21.92 -15.31
C LYS A 164 -6.42 21.63 -13.91
N THR A 165 -5.74 22.09 -12.87
CA THR A 165 -6.17 21.98 -11.49
C THR A 165 -6.73 23.33 -11.04
N MET A 166 -7.46 23.39 -9.92
CA MET A 166 -8.04 24.63 -9.42
C MET A 166 -7.00 25.76 -9.36
N GLY A 167 -7.39 26.94 -9.88
CA GLY A 167 -6.53 28.11 -10.04
C GLY A 167 -5.67 28.05 -11.30
N THR A 168 -4.43 28.54 -11.20
CA THR A 168 -3.48 28.64 -12.33
C THR A 168 -2.57 27.41 -12.48
N ARG A 169 -2.80 26.32 -11.73
CA ARG A 169 -1.96 25.12 -11.77
C ARG A 169 -2.42 24.19 -12.88
N ALA A 170 -1.46 23.69 -13.65
CA ALA A 170 -1.69 22.64 -14.62
C ALA A 170 -0.56 21.61 -14.59
N THR A 171 -0.86 20.38 -15.02
CA THR A 171 0.13 19.29 -15.12
C THR A 171 -0.07 18.55 -16.43
N ILE A 172 1.02 18.37 -17.16
CA ILE A 172 1.12 17.42 -18.26
C ILE A 172 1.68 16.13 -17.68
N SER A 173 1.04 15.00 -17.94
CA SER A 173 1.54 13.67 -17.54
C SER A 173 1.82 12.86 -18.79
N LEU A 174 3.07 12.42 -18.94
CA LEU A 174 3.55 11.63 -20.07
C LEU A 174 4.01 10.27 -19.56
N GLY A 175 3.42 9.20 -20.08
CA GLY A 175 3.90 7.83 -19.91
C GLY A 175 5.08 7.55 -20.82
N ASP A 176 5.72 6.41 -20.62
CA ASP A 176 6.77 5.90 -21.49
C ASP A 176 6.54 4.42 -21.78
N GLU A 177 6.25 4.09 -23.03
CA GLU A 177 6.02 2.71 -23.49
C GLU A 177 7.28 1.84 -23.43
N ASN A 178 8.46 2.45 -23.30
CA ASN A 178 9.74 1.75 -23.22
C ASN A 178 10.15 1.40 -21.79
N LEU A 179 9.29 1.64 -20.79
CA LEU A 179 9.60 1.30 -19.40
C LEU A 179 9.87 -0.20 -19.24
N ASP A 180 11.02 -0.49 -18.69
CA ASP A 180 11.38 -1.83 -18.27
C ASP A 180 10.60 -2.25 -17.01
N PRO A 181 10.27 -3.55 -16.87
CA PRO A 181 9.68 -4.06 -15.65
C PRO A 181 10.67 -4.04 -14.48
N GLU A 182 10.16 -3.70 -13.31
CA GLU A 182 10.93 -3.78 -12.08
C GLU A 182 11.26 -5.22 -11.70
N ARG A 183 12.46 -5.45 -11.22
CA ARG A 183 12.94 -6.73 -10.69
C ARG A 183 13.54 -6.51 -9.33
N SER A 184 13.19 -7.34 -8.38
CA SER A 184 13.74 -7.24 -7.05
C SER A 184 14.30 -8.56 -6.53
N ASN A 185 15.29 -8.44 -5.64
CA ASN A 185 15.80 -9.53 -4.83
C ASN A 185 15.67 -9.12 -3.37
N TYR A 186 14.82 -9.82 -2.66
CA TYR A 186 14.52 -9.58 -1.27
C TYR A 186 15.17 -10.64 -0.39
N TYR A 187 15.86 -10.19 0.65
CA TYR A 187 16.48 -11.01 1.69
C TYR A 187 15.98 -10.56 3.04
N SER A 188 15.62 -11.49 3.91
CA SER A 188 15.27 -11.17 5.28
C SER A 188 15.66 -12.26 6.26
N ILE A 189 15.96 -11.83 7.49
CA ILE A 189 16.09 -12.69 8.65
C ILE A 189 15.12 -12.16 9.71
N ASN A 190 14.28 -13.06 10.20
CA ASN A 190 13.33 -12.79 11.29
C ASN A 190 13.69 -13.65 12.49
N MET A 191 13.71 -13.04 13.65
CA MET A 191 13.83 -13.72 14.96
C MET A 191 12.58 -13.40 15.76
N GLU A 192 11.90 -14.43 16.23
CA GLU A 192 10.70 -14.30 17.05
C GLU A 192 10.88 -15.07 18.35
N TYR A 193 10.51 -14.44 19.44
CA TYR A 193 10.32 -15.09 20.75
C TYR A 193 8.86 -15.05 21.13
N ARG A 194 8.26 -16.20 21.46
CA ARG A 194 6.84 -16.31 21.76
C ARG A 194 6.59 -17.15 22.98
N THR A 195 5.82 -16.62 23.90
CA THR A 195 5.25 -17.31 25.05
C THR A 195 3.72 -17.21 25.01
N SER A 196 3.03 -17.80 25.99
CA SER A 196 1.57 -17.66 26.13
C SER A 196 1.11 -16.21 26.40
N ARG A 197 1.97 -15.36 26.95
CA ARG A 197 1.63 -13.99 27.34
C ARG A 197 2.31 -12.91 26.55
N PHE A 198 3.42 -13.23 25.87
CA PHE A 198 4.27 -12.24 25.22
C PHE A 198 4.82 -12.78 23.90
N SER A 199 4.86 -11.93 22.88
CA SER A 199 5.60 -12.17 21.66
C SER A 199 6.40 -10.94 21.27
N ALA A 200 7.64 -11.15 20.83
CA ALA A 200 8.53 -10.14 20.29
C ALA A 200 9.15 -10.68 19.00
N SER A 201 9.21 -9.89 17.96
CA SER A 201 9.94 -10.25 16.76
C SER A 201 10.75 -9.08 16.22
N VAL A 202 11.90 -9.41 15.62
CA VAL A 202 12.76 -8.48 14.88
C VAL A 202 13.00 -9.08 13.51
N THR A 203 12.74 -8.28 12.46
CA THR A 203 13.02 -8.66 11.07
C THR A 203 13.99 -7.67 10.48
N GLY A 204 15.19 -8.09 10.13
CA GLY A 204 16.10 -7.32 9.27
C GLY A 204 15.86 -7.68 7.81
N TYR A 205 15.85 -6.69 6.91
CA TYR A 205 15.63 -6.94 5.49
C TYR A 205 16.46 -6.05 4.57
N LEU A 206 16.66 -6.55 3.36
CA LEU A 206 17.35 -5.89 2.28
C LEU A 206 16.64 -6.22 0.96
N ASN A 207 16.22 -5.21 0.22
CA ASN A 207 15.60 -5.35 -1.09
C ASN A 207 16.41 -4.56 -2.12
N TYR A 208 16.97 -5.26 -3.10
CA TYR A 208 17.61 -4.68 -4.28
C TYR A 208 16.58 -4.65 -5.41
N VAL A 209 16.32 -3.47 -5.96
CA VAL A 209 15.41 -3.27 -7.09
C VAL A 209 16.21 -2.75 -8.28
N LYS A 210 15.99 -3.37 -9.43
CA LYS A 210 16.46 -2.88 -10.73
C LYS A 210 15.28 -2.35 -11.53
N ASN A 211 15.52 -1.33 -12.32
CA ASN A 211 14.53 -0.70 -13.19
C ASN A 211 13.29 -0.22 -12.41
N MET A 212 13.48 0.32 -11.20
CA MET A 212 12.37 0.84 -10.41
C MET A 212 11.66 1.96 -11.17
N VAL A 213 10.37 1.78 -11.48
CA VAL A 213 9.57 2.81 -12.14
C VAL A 213 9.25 3.94 -11.16
N THR A 214 9.56 5.14 -11.57
CA THR A 214 9.31 6.36 -10.79
C THR A 214 8.89 7.49 -11.72
N SER A 215 8.64 8.66 -11.17
CA SER A 215 8.29 9.84 -11.98
C SER A 215 9.02 11.07 -11.48
N LYS A 216 9.35 11.97 -12.39
CA LYS A 216 9.94 13.28 -12.13
C LYS A 216 8.98 14.36 -12.63
N SER A 217 8.74 15.36 -11.80
CA SER A 217 8.01 16.57 -12.20
C SER A 217 8.98 17.71 -12.39
N THR A 218 9.03 18.25 -13.60
CA THR A 218 9.83 19.42 -13.96
C THR A 218 8.89 20.59 -14.28
N LYS A 219 9.25 21.82 -13.92
CA LYS A 219 8.47 22.98 -14.34
C LYS A 219 8.60 23.14 -15.86
N PHE A 220 7.51 23.50 -16.52
CA PHE A 220 7.49 23.67 -17.97
C PHE A 220 8.55 24.68 -18.44
N ASP A 221 8.69 25.80 -17.71
CA ASP A 221 9.63 26.89 -18.05
C ASP A 221 11.10 26.48 -17.83
N ASP A 222 11.37 25.40 -17.09
CA ASP A 222 12.73 24.85 -16.86
C ASP A 222 13.14 23.79 -17.92
N LEU A 223 12.23 23.45 -18.86
CA LEU A 223 12.51 22.52 -19.94
C LEU A 223 13.30 23.20 -21.08
N PRO A 224 14.06 22.43 -21.89
CA PRO A 224 14.64 22.94 -23.11
C PRO A 224 13.58 23.52 -24.05
N GLU A 225 13.92 24.58 -24.78
CA GLU A 225 12.98 25.29 -25.69
C GLU A 225 12.36 24.36 -26.75
N ALA A 226 13.13 23.44 -27.28
CA ALA A 226 12.64 22.44 -28.23
C ALA A 226 11.54 21.56 -27.62
N GLU A 227 11.69 21.16 -26.38
CA GLU A 227 10.71 20.36 -25.66
C GLU A 227 9.45 21.18 -25.33
N GLN A 228 9.62 22.45 -24.91
CA GLN A 228 8.49 23.34 -24.69
C GLN A 228 7.66 23.53 -25.96
N ASN A 229 8.32 23.71 -27.13
CA ASN A 229 7.65 23.87 -28.40
C ASN A 229 6.90 22.61 -28.80
N ARG A 230 7.52 21.43 -28.68
CA ARG A 230 6.87 20.14 -28.90
C ARG A 230 5.61 20.00 -28.07
N LEU A 231 5.71 20.28 -26.77
CA LEU A 231 4.57 20.17 -25.85
C LEU A 231 3.45 21.17 -26.15
N ARG A 232 3.77 22.36 -26.68
CA ARG A 232 2.76 23.34 -27.13
C ARG A 232 1.99 22.86 -28.36
N GLU A 233 2.67 22.12 -29.25
CA GLU A 233 2.03 21.49 -30.43
C GLU A 233 1.15 20.33 -30.03
N GLU A 234 1.63 19.48 -29.09
CA GLU A 234 0.89 18.31 -28.59
C GLU A 234 -0.30 18.66 -27.68
N PHE A 235 -0.19 19.75 -26.92
CA PHE A 235 -1.19 20.21 -25.95
C PHE A 235 -1.56 21.69 -26.21
N PRO A 236 -2.45 21.97 -27.17
CA PRO A 236 -2.88 23.35 -27.47
C PRO A 236 -3.46 24.09 -26.23
N GLU A 237 -3.99 23.36 -25.25
CA GLU A 237 -4.52 23.90 -24.00
C GLU A 237 -3.47 24.67 -23.17
N ILE A 238 -2.18 24.50 -23.45
CA ILE A 238 -1.12 25.32 -22.84
C ILE A 238 -1.31 26.80 -23.23
N GLY A 239 -1.80 27.08 -24.46
CA GLY A 239 -2.12 28.43 -24.93
C GLY A 239 -3.24 29.11 -24.16
N ASP A 240 -4.13 28.34 -23.55
CA ASP A 240 -5.25 28.86 -22.73
C ASP A 240 -4.83 29.22 -21.29
N LEU A 241 -3.58 28.97 -20.91
CA LEU A 241 -3.06 29.34 -19.61
C LEU A 241 -2.66 30.81 -19.58
N SER A 242 -3.10 31.54 -18.58
CA SER A 242 -2.65 32.92 -18.33
C SER A 242 -1.15 33.02 -18.01
N SER A 243 -0.53 31.93 -17.60
CA SER A 243 0.90 31.81 -17.32
C SER A 243 1.33 30.35 -17.20
N THR A 244 2.51 30.01 -17.72
CA THR A 244 3.13 28.66 -17.60
C THR A 244 3.89 28.45 -16.28
N LYS A 245 4.07 29.49 -15.46
CA LYS A 245 4.83 29.43 -14.20
C LYS A 245 4.39 28.29 -13.24
N ASN A 246 3.12 27.90 -13.31
CA ASN A 246 2.55 26.83 -12.49
C ASN A 246 2.22 25.56 -13.31
N LEU A 247 2.73 25.45 -14.52
CA LEU A 247 2.65 24.26 -15.33
C LEU A 247 3.84 23.36 -15.00
N SER A 248 3.56 22.09 -14.69
CA SER A 248 4.56 21.06 -14.49
C SER A 248 4.39 19.93 -15.50
N VAL A 249 5.49 19.34 -15.92
CA VAL A 249 5.53 18.16 -16.79
C VAL A 249 6.03 16.99 -15.96
N LYS A 250 5.20 15.94 -15.87
CA LYS A 250 5.49 14.70 -15.16
C LYS A 250 5.81 13.61 -16.15
N ASN A 251 7.05 13.13 -16.14
CA ASN A 251 7.54 12.03 -16.96
C ASN A 251 7.79 10.80 -16.07
N TYR A 252 7.49 9.62 -16.60
CA TYR A 252 7.87 8.34 -15.96
C TYR A 252 9.19 7.85 -16.53
N PHE A 253 9.97 7.18 -15.70
CA PHE A 253 11.27 6.60 -16.08
C PHE A 253 11.66 5.48 -15.11
N ASN A 254 12.68 4.69 -15.49
CA ASN A 254 13.26 3.69 -14.61
C ASN A 254 14.47 4.26 -13.86
N PHE A 255 14.54 4.10 -12.53
CA PHE A 255 15.82 4.13 -11.84
C PHE A 255 16.62 2.88 -12.21
N GLU A 256 17.89 3.05 -12.58
CA GLU A 256 18.76 1.91 -12.89
C GLU A 256 18.80 0.90 -11.72
N LYS A 257 18.98 1.41 -10.52
CA LYS A 257 19.05 0.62 -9.27
C LYS A 257 18.38 1.36 -8.12
N ALA A 258 17.69 0.63 -7.29
CA ALA A 258 17.24 1.12 -6.00
C ALA A 258 17.53 0.08 -4.91
N THR A 259 17.69 0.55 -3.69
CA THR A 259 17.93 -0.29 -2.52
C THR A 259 17.04 0.18 -1.39
N VAL A 260 16.29 -0.74 -0.81
CA VAL A 260 15.53 -0.50 0.42
C VAL A 260 16.01 -1.49 1.47
N LYS A 261 16.52 -0.98 2.58
CA LYS A 261 16.98 -1.78 3.71
C LYS A 261 16.43 -1.25 5.02
N GLY A 262 16.26 -2.12 5.96
CA GLY A 262 15.73 -1.71 7.24
C GLY A 262 15.53 -2.85 8.22
N PHE A 263 14.83 -2.52 9.28
CA PHE A 263 14.37 -3.53 10.24
C PHE A 263 13.01 -3.13 10.82
N GLU A 264 12.30 -4.16 11.27
CA GLU A 264 10.99 -4.05 11.89
C GLU A 264 11.03 -4.75 13.25
N VAL A 265 10.42 -4.12 14.25
CA VAL A 265 10.24 -4.69 15.58
C VAL A 265 8.75 -4.76 15.86
N ASN A 266 8.27 -5.93 16.24
CA ASN A 266 6.88 -6.13 16.69
C ASN A 266 6.89 -6.67 18.12
N LEU A 267 6.08 -6.05 18.95
CA LEU A 267 5.89 -6.42 20.35
C LEU A 267 4.40 -6.60 20.60
N ASN A 268 4.03 -7.66 21.31
CA ASN A 268 2.66 -7.87 21.77
C ASN A 268 2.70 -8.63 23.08
N GLY A 269 1.97 -8.16 24.07
CA GLY A 269 1.98 -8.83 25.37
C GLY A 269 0.82 -8.46 26.28
N ASN A 270 0.40 -9.45 27.07
CA ASN A 270 -0.48 -9.29 28.20
C ASN A 270 0.39 -9.04 29.43
N LEU A 271 0.63 -7.76 29.77
CA LEU A 271 1.59 -7.39 30.84
C LEU A 271 1.06 -7.73 32.25
N PHE A 272 -0.24 -7.52 32.44
CA PHE A 272 -0.96 -7.90 33.67
C PHE A 272 -2.43 -8.16 33.31
N PRO A 273 -3.22 -8.74 34.23
CA PRO A 273 -4.63 -9.02 33.98
C PRO A 273 -5.40 -7.79 33.49
N GLY A 274 -6.05 -7.94 32.35
CA GLY A 274 -6.81 -6.88 31.70
C GLY A 274 -6.00 -5.90 30.86
N PHE A 275 -4.65 -5.90 30.89
CA PHE A 275 -3.87 -4.96 30.11
C PHE A 275 -3.02 -5.63 29.04
N THR A 276 -3.25 -5.23 27.80
CA THR A 276 -2.45 -5.62 26.63
C THR A 276 -1.71 -4.42 26.05
N LEU A 277 -0.45 -4.63 25.68
CA LEU A 277 0.38 -3.66 24.97
C LEU A 277 0.81 -4.25 23.64
N ALA A 278 0.57 -3.54 22.56
CA ALA A 278 1.09 -3.84 21.23
C ALA A 278 1.94 -2.68 20.73
N GLY A 279 3.06 -2.98 20.10
CA GLY A 279 3.95 -1.99 19.50
C GLY A 279 4.54 -2.50 18.21
N ASN A 280 4.64 -1.61 17.25
CA ASN A 280 5.35 -1.83 15.99
C ASN A 280 6.29 -0.66 15.76
N TYR A 281 7.52 -0.96 15.35
CA TYR A 281 8.48 0.05 14.92
C TYR A 281 9.15 -0.42 13.63
N THR A 282 9.24 0.48 12.66
CA THR A 282 9.90 0.23 11.38
C THR A 282 10.96 1.30 11.12
N TYR A 283 12.16 0.87 10.82
CA TYR A 283 13.19 1.67 10.19
C TYR A 283 13.33 1.22 8.74
N ALA A 284 13.15 2.14 7.79
CA ALA A 284 13.28 1.89 6.36
C ALA A 284 14.17 2.95 5.70
N TYR A 285 15.20 2.52 4.99
CA TYR A 285 16.13 3.39 4.29
C TYR A 285 16.16 3.04 2.80
N GLY A 286 15.51 3.87 1.98
CA GLY A 286 15.42 3.72 0.54
C GLY A 286 16.29 4.72 -0.20
N ARG A 287 17.08 4.25 -1.18
CA ARG A 287 17.85 5.07 -2.13
C ARG A 287 17.69 4.53 -3.53
N GLY A 288 17.67 5.44 -4.52
CA GLY A 288 17.70 5.13 -5.94
C GLY A 288 18.86 5.83 -6.62
N LEU A 289 19.41 5.20 -7.65
CA LEU A 289 20.44 5.74 -8.53
C LEU A 289 19.75 6.50 -9.65
N ASN A 290 19.92 7.83 -9.72
CA ASN A 290 19.33 8.66 -10.76
C ASN A 290 20.09 8.52 -12.11
N GLU A 291 19.56 9.12 -13.18
CA GLU A 291 20.17 9.11 -14.50
C GLU A 291 21.58 9.74 -14.53
N GLY A 292 21.91 10.62 -13.60
CA GLY A 292 23.23 11.22 -13.44
C GLY A 292 24.23 10.36 -12.69
N GLY A 293 23.86 9.12 -12.31
CA GLY A 293 24.74 8.21 -11.56
C GLY A 293 24.85 8.52 -10.06
N GLU A 294 23.99 9.38 -9.51
CA GLU A 294 24.02 9.78 -8.12
C GLU A 294 22.96 9.04 -7.29
N TRP A 295 23.35 8.62 -6.09
CA TRP A 295 22.43 8.02 -5.14
C TRP A 295 21.64 9.10 -4.40
N GLN A 296 20.31 9.07 -4.56
CA GLN A 296 19.38 9.96 -3.85
C GLN A 296 18.35 9.17 -3.02
N ASN A 297 17.77 9.81 -2.01
CA ASN A 297 16.67 9.19 -1.27
C ASN A 297 15.44 9.08 -2.17
N ILE A 298 14.68 8.00 -2.00
CA ILE A 298 13.41 7.82 -2.71
C ILE A 298 12.42 8.87 -2.22
N GLU A 299 11.75 9.56 -3.16
CA GLU A 299 10.73 10.56 -2.86
C GLU A 299 9.63 10.00 -1.95
N ARG A 300 9.15 10.82 -1.04
CA ARG A 300 8.13 10.49 -0.03
C ARG A 300 8.52 9.36 0.92
N SER A 301 9.80 8.99 0.97
CA SER A 301 10.27 7.99 1.92
C SER A 301 10.23 8.53 3.35
N ILE A 302 9.87 7.63 4.27
CA ILE A 302 9.81 7.87 5.70
C ILE A 302 10.76 6.89 6.38
N ARG A 303 11.71 7.39 7.16
CA ARG A 303 12.73 6.53 7.78
C ARG A 303 12.25 5.79 9.02
N HIS A 304 11.46 6.44 9.85
CA HIS A 304 11.02 5.89 11.12
C HIS A 304 9.50 6.00 11.24
N THR A 305 8.85 4.89 11.47
CA THR A 305 7.43 4.85 11.85
C THR A 305 7.26 3.97 13.09
N ALA A 306 6.34 4.34 13.95
CA ALA A 306 5.97 3.51 15.09
C ALA A 306 4.47 3.62 15.36
N THR A 307 3.90 2.52 15.83
CA THR A 307 2.56 2.49 16.42
C THR A 307 2.65 1.84 17.78
N ILE A 308 1.90 2.38 18.74
CA ILE A 308 1.81 1.85 20.09
C ILE A 308 0.34 1.81 20.45
N THR A 309 -0.15 0.67 20.91
CA THR A 309 -1.53 0.50 21.33
C THR A 309 -1.57 -0.16 22.70
N GLY A 310 -2.15 0.52 23.68
CA GLY A 310 -2.45 0.00 25.00
C GLY A 310 -3.95 -0.22 25.13
N ASN A 311 -4.34 -1.43 25.52
CA ASN A 311 -5.74 -1.75 25.83
C ASN A 311 -5.83 -2.18 27.27
N TYR A 312 -6.74 -1.58 28.02
CA TYR A 312 -7.07 -2.00 29.37
C TYR A 312 -8.54 -2.35 29.46
N THR A 313 -8.84 -3.54 29.95
CA THR A 313 -10.20 -4.00 30.21
C THR A 313 -10.28 -4.49 31.66
N HIS A 314 -11.24 -3.96 32.39
CA HIS A 314 -11.54 -4.45 33.75
C HIS A 314 -13.04 -4.56 33.91
N SER A 315 -13.47 -5.69 34.48
CA SER A 315 -14.88 -5.97 34.78
C SER A 315 -15.09 -6.05 36.28
N TRP A 316 -16.05 -5.30 36.75
CA TRP A 316 -16.68 -5.45 38.04
C TRP A 316 -18.02 -6.15 37.80
N SER A 317 -18.74 -6.58 38.73
CA SER A 317 -20.04 -7.27 38.61
C SER A 317 -20.77 -7.00 37.26
N ASP A 318 -21.49 -5.90 37.20
CA ASP A 318 -22.36 -5.55 36.06
C ASP A 318 -21.80 -4.41 35.22
N TYR A 319 -20.53 -4.08 35.39
CA TYR A 319 -19.86 -3.00 34.68
C TYR A 319 -18.49 -3.40 34.15
N THR A 320 -18.24 -3.13 32.87
CA THR A 320 -16.93 -3.33 32.27
C THR A 320 -16.42 -2.01 31.69
N LEU A 321 -15.20 -1.66 32.05
CA LEU A 321 -14.44 -0.53 31.46
C LEU A 321 -13.46 -1.06 30.44
N ASN A 322 -13.49 -0.48 29.22
CA ASN A 322 -12.46 -0.66 28.21
C ASN A 322 -11.81 0.69 27.91
N LEU A 323 -10.48 0.73 28.00
CA LEU A 323 -9.66 1.87 27.60
C LEU A 323 -8.75 1.46 26.46
N ASN A 324 -8.69 2.24 25.41
CA ASN A 324 -7.77 2.06 24.31
C ASN A 324 -7.00 3.35 24.06
N LEU A 325 -5.69 3.30 24.23
CA LEU A 325 -4.77 4.38 23.86
C LEU A 325 -3.97 3.94 22.64
N ASN A 326 -4.06 4.69 21.56
CA ASN A 326 -3.32 4.43 20.33
C ASN A 326 -2.45 5.62 19.95
N GLY A 327 -1.17 5.37 19.70
CA GLY A 327 -0.20 6.35 19.23
C GLY A 327 0.37 5.97 17.87
N ARG A 328 0.42 6.91 16.94
CA ARG A 328 1.12 6.80 15.66
C ARG A 328 2.20 7.88 15.59
N LEU A 329 3.43 7.44 15.38
CA LEU A 329 4.63 8.27 15.31
C LEU A 329 5.27 8.11 13.93
N GLN A 330 5.76 9.19 13.37
CA GLN A 330 6.40 9.21 12.06
C GLN A 330 7.50 10.27 12.01
N SER A 331 8.66 9.91 11.45
CA SER A 331 9.71 10.89 11.14
C SER A 331 9.32 11.75 9.93
N LYS A 332 10.16 12.71 9.59
CA LYS A 332 9.97 13.56 8.41
C LYS A 332 9.82 12.74 7.13
N VAL A 333 9.00 13.22 6.21
CA VAL A 333 8.86 12.71 4.84
C VAL A 333 9.85 13.46 3.94
N TYR A 334 10.58 12.73 3.14
CA TYR A 334 11.56 13.29 2.21
C TYR A 334 10.91 13.71 0.89
N TYR A 335 11.15 14.96 0.47
CA TYR A 335 10.78 15.48 -0.84
C TYR A 335 12.05 16.05 -1.52
N PRO A 336 12.45 15.52 -2.71
CA PRO A 336 13.61 16.04 -3.43
C PRO A 336 13.32 17.44 -4.02
N GLY A 337 14.38 18.25 -4.14
CA GLY A 337 14.32 19.53 -4.85
C GLY A 337 13.76 20.71 -4.07
N ASP A 338 13.37 20.53 -2.81
CA ASP A 338 12.89 21.62 -1.95
C ASP A 338 13.80 21.73 -0.71
N ALA A 339 14.57 22.79 -0.59
CA ALA A 339 15.46 23.01 0.56
C ALA A 339 14.68 23.01 1.90
N ASP A 340 13.41 23.46 1.87
CA ASP A 340 12.48 23.43 2.99
C ASP A 340 11.41 22.32 2.85
N GLY A 341 11.53 21.43 1.86
CA GLY A 341 10.45 20.61 1.34
C GLY A 341 10.09 19.39 2.16
N ASN A 342 10.90 19.00 3.14
CA ASN A 342 10.55 17.87 3.99
C ASN A 342 9.33 18.18 4.86
N ALA A 343 8.28 17.36 4.74
CA ALA A 343 7.21 17.41 5.74
C ALA A 343 7.76 16.93 7.09
N PRO A 344 7.53 17.68 8.21
CA PRO A 344 8.08 17.29 9.49
C PRO A 344 7.48 16.00 10.01
N GLY A 345 8.21 15.35 10.90
CA GLY A 345 7.67 14.25 11.68
C GLY A 345 6.52 14.69 12.59
N TYR A 346 5.68 13.74 12.96
CA TYR A 346 4.56 13.97 13.86
C TYR A 346 4.27 12.76 14.74
N GLY A 347 3.55 13.04 15.83
CA GLY A 347 2.93 12.01 16.66
C GLY A 347 1.47 12.38 16.93
N ILE A 348 0.57 11.43 16.63
CA ILE A 348 -0.86 11.57 16.89
C ILE A 348 -1.26 10.47 17.85
N TRP A 349 -1.98 10.85 18.91
CA TRP A 349 -2.45 9.95 19.93
C TRP A 349 -3.96 10.08 20.06
N ASN A 350 -4.63 8.93 20.17
CA ASN A 350 -6.07 8.81 20.32
C ASN A 350 -6.38 8.00 21.58
N LEU A 351 -7.40 8.42 22.31
CA LEU A 351 -7.93 7.71 23.48
C LEU A 351 -9.40 7.38 23.22
N ASN A 352 -9.75 6.12 23.38
CA ASN A 352 -11.12 5.67 23.29
C ASN A 352 -11.49 4.96 24.60
N THR A 353 -12.66 5.27 25.11
CA THR A 353 -13.23 4.57 26.28
C THR A 353 -14.57 3.97 25.87
N ARG A 354 -14.85 2.79 26.40
CA ARG A 354 -16.16 2.15 26.34
C ARG A 354 -16.53 1.64 27.71
N HIS A 355 -17.73 1.96 28.10
CA HIS A 355 -18.31 1.57 29.37
C HIS A 355 -19.46 0.62 29.07
N THR A 356 -19.46 -0.62 29.57
CA THR A 356 -20.51 -1.59 29.34
C THR A 356 -21.24 -1.82 30.66
N PHE A 357 -22.53 -1.48 30.70
CA PHE A 357 -23.43 -1.72 31.81
C PHE A 357 -24.36 -2.88 31.49
N ASP A 358 -24.17 -4.03 32.12
CA ASP A 358 -24.83 -5.31 31.84
C ASP A 358 -25.86 -5.73 32.93
N GLY A 359 -26.01 -4.94 33.96
CA GLY A 359 -26.94 -5.22 35.09
C GLY A 359 -28.44 -5.16 34.75
N PHE A 360 -28.80 -4.72 33.53
CA PHE A 360 -30.22 -4.66 33.14
C PHE A 360 -30.71 -6.00 32.59
N ARG A 361 -31.95 -6.35 32.87
CA ARG A 361 -32.51 -7.66 32.53
C ARG A 361 -32.56 -7.92 31.02
N ASN A 362 -32.95 -6.93 30.22
CA ASN A 362 -33.28 -7.12 28.83
C ASN A 362 -32.32 -6.40 27.85
N PHE A 363 -31.40 -5.60 28.36
CA PHE A 363 -30.51 -4.82 27.54
C PHE A 363 -29.16 -4.55 28.19
N VAL A 364 -28.19 -4.18 27.37
CA VAL A 364 -26.86 -3.69 27.73
C VAL A 364 -26.72 -2.29 27.19
N ILE A 365 -26.22 -1.35 27.99
CA ILE A 365 -25.96 0.02 27.60
C ILE A 365 -24.45 0.19 27.47
N GLU A 366 -23.99 0.70 26.32
CA GLU A 366 -22.57 0.88 26.05
C GLU A 366 -22.26 2.34 25.60
N PRO A 367 -22.17 3.30 26.54
CA PRO A 367 -21.63 4.61 26.23
C PRO A 367 -20.13 4.56 25.95
N GLY A 368 -19.65 5.43 25.08
CA GLY A 368 -18.24 5.55 24.76
C GLY A 368 -17.85 6.99 24.46
N ILE A 369 -16.60 7.34 24.80
CA ILE A 369 -15.98 8.63 24.48
C ILE A 369 -14.69 8.35 23.77
N GLY A 370 -14.53 8.95 22.56
CA GLY A 370 -13.31 8.96 21.80
C GLY A 370 -12.72 10.37 21.76
N ILE A 371 -11.42 10.49 21.93
CA ILE A 371 -10.67 11.73 21.73
C ILE A 371 -9.58 11.44 20.72
N ASP A 372 -9.78 11.93 19.50
CA ASP A 372 -8.77 11.83 18.46
C ASP A 372 -7.80 13.00 18.57
N ASN A 373 -6.53 12.76 18.26
CA ASN A 373 -5.47 13.75 18.31
C ASN A 373 -5.44 14.52 19.64
N ILE A 374 -5.26 13.79 20.76
CA ILE A 374 -5.30 14.31 22.14
C ILE A 374 -4.46 15.56 22.30
N PHE A 375 -3.27 15.61 21.68
CA PHE A 375 -2.33 16.73 21.75
C PHE A 375 -2.62 17.86 20.77
N ASN A 376 -3.74 17.78 20.02
CA ASN A 376 -4.16 18.79 19.03
C ASN A 376 -3.05 19.15 18.02
N LYS A 377 -2.29 18.15 17.57
CA LYS A 377 -1.19 18.35 16.61
C LYS A 377 -1.77 18.75 15.25
N LYS A 378 -1.50 19.98 14.82
CA LYS A 378 -1.92 20.51 13.52
C LYS A 378 -0.70 20.93 12.71
N ASP A 379 -0.88 20.95 11.40
CA ASP A 379 0.11 21.50 10.48
C ASP A 379 -0.58 22.52 9.57
N ASN A 380 -0.26 23.79 9.78
CA ASN A 380 -0.87 24.92 9.06
C ASN A 380 -0.07 25.31 7.80
N ARG A 381 0.96 24.54 7.41
CA ARG A 381 1.72 24.80 6.18
C ARG A 381 0.86 24.48 4.96
N PRO A 382 1.26 24.93 3.75
CA PRO A 382 0.60 24.57 2.50
C PRO A 382 0.47 23.04 2.36
N LEU A 383 -0.61 22.57 1.73
CA LEU A 383 -0.97 21.14 1.63
C LEU A 383 0.16 20.24 1.09
N ASN A 384 0.96 20.76 0.15
CA ASN A 384 2.09 20.02 -0.43
C ASN A 384 3.29 19.85 0.53
N LYS A 385 3.35 20.64 1.60
CA LYS A 385 4.39 20.61 2.64
C LYS A 385 3.87 20.11 3.98
N ASN A 386 2.62 19.68 4.03
CA ASN A 386 1.95 19.25 5.24
C ASN A 386 2.38 17.81 5.63
N PHE A 387 2.53 17.54 6.93
CA PHE A 387 2.87 16.19 7.39
C PHE A 387 1.71 15.19 7.22
N ALA A 388 0.48 15.69 7.24
CA ALA A 388 -0.73 14.92 6.94
C ALA A 388 -1.74 15.84 6.25
N LEU A 389 -2.03 15.54 5.00
CA LEU A 389 -2.88 16.34 4.11
C LEU A 389 -4.26 16.67 4.70
N TYR A 390 -4.79 15.80 5.56
CA TYR A 390 -6.14 15.91 6.14
C TYR A 390 -6.12 15.51 7.62
N SER A 391 -5.12 15.96 8.38
CA SER A 391 -5.15 15.74 9.82
C SER A 391 -6.01 16.84 10.48
N PRO A 392 -7.24 16.52 10.88
CA PRO A 392 -8.02 17.47 11.69
C PRO A 392 -7.30 17.69 13.02
N GLY A 393 -7.60 18.80 13.68
CA GLY A 393 -7.19 18.99 15.07
C GLY A 393 -7.84 17.96 15.98
N ARG A 394 -7.78 18.23 17.28
CA ARG A 394 -8.47 17.39 18.26
C ARG A 394 -9.95 17.33 17.95
N SER A 395 -10.51 16.11 17.97
CA SER A 395 -11.94 15.87 17.90
C SER A 395 -12.40 15.00 19.06
N VAL A 396 -13.64 15.19 19.48
CA VAL A 396 -14.29 14.37 20.51
C VAL A 396 -15.50 13.70 19.88
N VAL A 397 -15.59 12.41 20.05
CA VAL A 397 -16.71 11.58 19.58
C VAL A 397 -17.38 10.96 20.79
N ILE A 398 -18.68 11.11 20.88
CA ILE A 398 -19.49 10.46 21.89
C ILE A 398 -20.36 9.41 21.17
N SER A 399 -20.40 8.21 21.69
CA SER A 399 -21.19 7.10 21.17
C SER A 399 -22.06 6.50 22.26
N LEU A 400 -23.24 6.02 21.86
CA LEU A 400 -24.11 5.25 22.73
C LEU A 400 -24.63 4.05 21.93
N ALA A 401 -24.37 2.85 22.41
CA ALA A 401 -24.98 1.64 21.86
C ALA A 401 -25.94 1.03 22.87
N LEU A 402 -27.06 0.56 22.41
CA LEU A 402 -28.04 -0.22 23.15
C LEU A 402 -28.18 -1.58 22.47
N ARG A 403 -27.89 -2.64 23.21
CA ARG A 403 -27.98 -4.01 22.73
C ARG A 403 -29.04 -4.77 23.53
N LEU A 404 -30.00 -5.39 22.87
CA LEU A 404 -30.94 -6.31 23.48
C LEU A 404 -30.24 -7.63 23.81
N LYS A 405 -30.56 -8.21 24.95
CA LYS A 405 -30.09 -9.53 25.39
C LYS A 405 -30.88 -10.66 24.77
#